data_e2f5d0e03ccba48dfedb5b7ee73cbec3
#
_entry.id   e2f5d0e03ccba48dfedb5b7ee73cbec3
#
_cell.length_a   1.000
_cell.length_b   1.000
_cell.length_c   1.000
_cell.angle_alpha   90.00
_cell.angle_beta   90.00
_cell.angle_gamma   90.00
#
_symmetry.space_group_name_H-M   'P 1'
#
loop_
_entity.id
_entity.type
_entity.pdbx_description
1 polymer ?
#
loop_
_entity_poly.entity_id
_entity_poly.type
_entity_poly.pdbx_seq_one_letter_code
_entity_poly.pdbx_strand_id
1 'polypeptide(L)'
;AEFGGDPNSRCCPVCTGMPGTLPVINQTAVEYAVKAGFALGCDINKFSVFDRKNYFYPDLPKAYQISQLNLPLCINGVVTIEVDGKKKDIRVNRIHLEEDAGKLVHDDFNAVSLADYNRCGVPLIEIVTEPDISSAEEAKAFVEKVSLLLQYAGVCDCKMEQGSLRADVNVSIMRPEDKEFGTRTECKNLNSLKSIGRAIDFEIKRQSRLLDMGKKVIQETRRFNDNRGETTSMRTKEDAHDYRYFPEPDILQVNFTDELLDEIKAKLPEMPHKRLARYTVEYGLSEVDAKILVNQKRVSDFFDESLKVYNNPKSVANFIIVELLRRVNLGEVSMDSLPFEADAFAKLVEMADTDKVSKNDAKKILREMISSGKSPEEIAKEKGMLIVNDMAKVAEVIDSVLKANETAAQQYRNGETKVFGFLMGQCSKQLKGACTPKIIKEELEKKLSESTAASDISEDSKSEEIVSAETQLNMTAYNDVNKYKPGTKKNIMQI
;
A
#
# COMPACT_ATOMS: atom_id res chain seq x y z
N ALA A 1 -3.38 23.28 -18.31
CA ALA A 1 -2.76 22.05 -18.77
C ALA A 1 -3.28 20.85 -17.96
N GLU A 2 -3.30 19.68 -18.56
CA GLU A 2 -3.84 18.47 -17.96
C GLU A 2 -3.22 17.24 -18.62
N PHE A 3 -3.00 16.15 -17.87
CA PHE A 3 -2.56 14.88 -18.41
C PHE A 3 -3.65 14.17 -19.22
N GLY A 4 -3.22 13.47 -20.28
CA GLY A 4 -4.10 12.68 -21.13
C GLY A 4 -4.87 13.54 -22.13
N GLY A 5 -5.60 12.90 -23.01
CA GLY A 5 -6.23 13.53 -24.17
C GLY A 5 -5.29 13.62 -25.38
N ASP A 6 -5.85 14.09 -26.51
CA ASP A 6 -5.07 14.25 -27.73
C ASP A 6 -3.93 15.27 -27.55
N PRO A 7 -2.77 15.04 -28.19
CA PRO A 7 -1.62 15.94 -28.07
C PRO A 7 -2.00 17.40 -28.34
N ASN A 8 -1.52 18.29 -27.48
CA ASN A 8 -1.74 19.75 -27.56
C ASN A 8 -3.20 20.22 -27.50
N SER A 9 -4.14 19.37 -27.09
CA SER A 9 -5.57 19.71 -26.99
C SER A 9 -5.93 20.46 -25.70
N ARG A 10 -5.05 20.47 -24.69
CA ARG A 10 -5.31 21.04 -23.36
C ARG A 10 -4.26 22.06 -22.91
N CYS A 11 -3.71 22.79 -23.84
CA CYS A 11 -2.74 23.86 -23.58
C CYS A 11 -3.44 25.17 -23.22
N CYS A 12 -2.86 25.91 -22.28
CA CYS A 12 -3.32 27.28 -21.99
C CYS A 12 -2.29 28.29 -22.53
N PRO A 13 -2.72 29.54 -22.82
CA PRO A 13 -1.81 30.57 -23.33
C PRO A 13 -0.61 30.88 -22.42
N VAL A 14 -0.82 30.85 -21.10
CA VAL A 14 0.26 31.09 -20.13
C VAL A 14 1.29 29.97 -20.18
N CYS A 15 0.85 28.70 -20.13
CA CYS A 15 1.75 27.53 -20.14
C CYS A 15 2.54 27.41 -21.45
N THR A 16 1.96 27.86 -22.57
CA THR A 16 2.62 27.86 -23.87
C THR A 16 3.44 29.11 -24.17
N GLY A 17 3.51 30.06 -23.23
CA GLY A 17 4.35 31.25 -23.35
C GLY A 17 3.86 32.25 -24.39
N MET A 18 2.55 32.39 -24.60
CA MET A 18 2.02 33.33 -25.56
C MET A 18 2.33 34.77 -25.14
N PRO A 19 2.61 35.69 -26.09
CA PRO A 19 2.95 37.09 -25.79
C PRO A 19 1.91 37.78 -24.93
N GLY A 20 2.36 38.48 -23.90
CA GLY A 20 1.51 39.26 -22.98
C GLY A 20 0.84 38.44 -21.85
N THR A 21 1.09 37.14 -21.77
CA THR A 21 0.58 36.32 -20.67
C THR A 21 1.53 36.32 -19.48
N LEU A 22 0.97 36.40 -18.26
CA LEU A 22 1.73 36.37 -17.01
C LEU A 22 1.32 35.16 -16.17
N PRO A 23 2.26 34.51 -15.48
CA PRO A 23 1.99 33.36 -14.64
C PRO A 23 1.26 33.78 -13.35
N VAL A 24 0.41 32.89 -12.83
CA VAL A 24 -0.23 33.00 -11.53
C VAL A 24 -0.07 31.70 -10.78
N ILE A 25 0.10 31.80 -9.46
CA ILE A 25 0.23 30.63 -8.62
C ILE A 25 -1.14 29.96 -8.37
N ASN A 26 -1.16 28.64 -8.38
CA ASN A 26 -2.34 27.85 -8.04
C ASN A 26 -2.36 27.60 -6.52
N GLN A 27 -3.35 28.13 -5.82
CA GLN A 27 -3.52 27.98 -4.38
C GLN A 27 -3.58 26.51 -3.96
N THR A 28 -4.34 25.68 -4.68
CA THR A 28 -4.46 24.24 -4.36
C THR A 28 -3.11 23.50 -4.48
N ALA A 29 -2.27 23.90 -5.46
CA ALA A 29 -0.94 23.32 -5.59
C ALA A 29 -0.04 23.67 -4.41
N VAL A 30 -0.13 24.92 -3.91
CA VAL A 30 0.59 25.35 -2.70
C VAL A 30 0.10 24.59 -1.48
N GLU A 31 -1.22 24.45 -1.30
CA GLU A 31 -1.80 23.66 -0.20
C GLU A 31 -1.35 22.18 -0.26
N TYR A 32 -1.26 21.60 -1.45
CA TYR A 32 -0.77 20.23 -1.63
C TYR A 32 0.71 20.10 -1.27
N ALA A 33 1.55 21.07 -1.64
CA ALA A 33 2.95 21.07 -1.25
C ALA A 33 3.12 21.18 0.28
N VAL A 34 2.33 22.02 0.95
CA VAL A 34 2.32 22.13 2.41
C VAL A 34 1.82 20.84 3.07
N LYS A 35 0.76 20.21 2.53
CA LYS A 35 0.30 18.90 3.02
C LYS A 35 1.37 17.81 2.85
N ALA A 36 2.08 17.81 1.72
CA ALA A 36 3.23 16.92 1.52
C ALA A 36 4.32 17.18 2.57
N GLY A 37 4.63 18.45 2.86
CA GLY A 37 5.55 18.85 3.92
C GLY A 37 5.16 18.29 5.28
N PHE A 38 3.94 18.49 5.71
CA PHE A 38 3.44 17.93 6.97
C PHE A 38 3.48 16.39 6.99
N ALA A 39 3.12 15.75 5.86
CA ALA A 39 3.13 14.29 5.76
C ALA A 39 4.55 13.69 5.86
N LEU A 40 5.56 14.42 5.39
CA LEU A 40 6.97 14.02 5.42
C LEU A 40 7.75 14.61 6.62
N GLY A 41 7.05 15.23 7.58
CA GLY A 41 7.65 15.76 8.80
C GLY A 41 8.53 16.97 8.59
N CYS A 42 8.26 17.78 7.55
CA CYS A 42 9.02 18.99 7.25
C CYS A 42 8.56 20.19 8.08
N ASP A 43 9.48 21.12 8.29
CA ASP A 43 9.20 22.50 8.68
C ASP A 43 8.64 23.26 7.46
N ILE A 44 7.59 24.05 7.66
CA ILE A 44 7.00 24.89 6.62
C ILE A 44 7.58 26.31 6.73
N ASN A 45 8.20 26.80 5.65
CA ASN A 45 8.70 28.16 5.61
C ASN A 45 7.52 29.14 5.54
N LYS A 46 7.41 30.01 6.55
CA LYS A 46 6.35 31.03 6.61
C LYS A 46 6.46 32.08 5.49
N PHE A 47 7.64 32.20 4.92
CA PHE A 47 7.92 33.09 3.77
C PHE A 47 8.62 32.28 2.70
N SER A 48 8.05 32.27 1.48
CA SER A 48 8.56 31.50 0.36
C SER A 48 8.49 32.31 -0.94
N VAL A 49 9.46 32.14 -1.83
CA VAL A 49 9.60 32.88 -3.08
C VAL A 49 9.75 31.90 -4.23
N PHE A 50 9.12 32.24 -5.36
CA PHE A 50 9.34 31.54 -6.62
C PHE A 50 10.48 32.17 -7.40
N ASP A 51 11.22 31.32 -8.12
CA ASP A 51 12.34 31.71 -8.97
C ASP A 51 12.09 31.27 -10.41
N ARG A 52 12.70 31.99 -11.37
CA ARG A 52 12.81 31.54 -12.76
C ARG A 52 14.08 30.71 -12.92
N LYS A 53 13.93 29.46 -13.36
CA LYS A 53 14.99 28.58 -13.81
C LYS A 53 15.07 28.67 -15.34
N ASN A 54 16.07 29.35 -15.86
CA ASN A 54 16.15 29.69 -17.29
C ASN A 54 16.93 28.64 -18.06
N TYR A 55 16.30 28.01 -19.04
CA TYR A 55 16.96 27.12 -20.01
C TYR A 55 16.08 26.96 -21.26
N PHE A 56 16.73 26.68 -22.37
CA PHE A 56 16.05 26.49 -23.66
C PHE A 56 15.93 25.00 -23.94
N TYR A 57 14.69 24.52 -24.03
CA TYR A 57 14.43 23.14 -24.44
C TYR A 57 13.10 23.09 -25.21
N PRO A 58 12.93 22.18 -26.20
CA PRO A 58 11.71 22.18 -27.04
C PRO A 58 10.42 21.94 -26.29
N ASP A 59 10.46 21.25 -25.14
CA ASP A 59 9.30 21.00 -24.28
C ASP A 59 9.04 22.10 -23.23
N LEU A 60 9.82 23.18 -23.27
CA LEU A 60 9.69 24.34 -22.39
C LEU A 60 9.44 25.62 -23.20
N PRO A 61 8.19 25.87 -23.65
CA PRO A 61 7.88 26.94 -24.60
C PRO A 61 8.14 28.36 -24.09
N LYS A 62 8.09 28.57 -22.76
CA LYS A 62 8.42 29.84 -22.10
C LYS A 62 9.92 30.14 -22.05
N ALA A 63 10.77 29.15 -22.33
CA ALA A 63 12.22 29.20 -22.15
C ALA A 63 12.68 29.38 -20.68
N TYR A 64 11.76 29.26 -19.72
CA TYR A 64 12.05 29.18 -18.29
C TYR A 64 11.00 28.30 -17.60
N GLN A 65 11.37 27.79 -16.44
CA GLN A 65 10.53 27.02 -15.54
C GLN A 65 10.37 27.78 -14.23
N ILE A 66 9.14 27.95 -13.75
CA ILE A 66 8.90 28.45 -12.40
C ILE A 66 9.28 27.34 -11.43
N SER A 67 10.10 27.66 -10.44
CA SER A 67 10.63 26.73 -9.46
C SER A 67 10.93 27.48 -8.16
N GLN A 68 11.66 26.86 -7.21
CA GLN A 68 12.12 27.50 -5.97
C GLN A 68 13.53 27.02 -5.64
N LEU A 69 14.47 27.91 -5.46
CA LEU A 69 15.87 27.59 -5.17
C LEU A 69 16.21 27.87 -3.68
N ASN A 70 16.13 29.14 -3.28
CA ASN A 70 16.65 29.59 -1.98
C ASN A 70 15.62 29.54 -0.85
N LEU A 71 14.36 29.77 -1.16
CA LEU A 71 13.26 29.84 -0.17
C LEU A 71 12.13 28.87 -0.57
N PRO A 72 12.40 27.56 -0.54
CA PRO A 72 11.40 26.55 -0.84
C PRO A 72 10.26 26.54 0.19
N LEU A 73 9.15 25.92 -0.15
CA LEU A 73 8.00 25.83 0.75
C LEU A 73 8.27 25.04 2.03
N CYS A 74 9.03 23.95 1.94
CA CYS A 74 9.29 23.08 3.10
C CYS A 74 10.75 22.67 3.17
N ILE A 75 11.26 22.48 4.39
CA ILE A 75 12.65 22.08 4.69
C ILE A 75 12.69 21.07 5.86
N ASN A 76 13.84 20.44 6.06
CA ASN A 76 14.18 19.65 7.26
C ASN A 76 13.21 18.50 7.58
N GLY A 77 12.69 17.83 6.56
CA GLY A 77 11.81 16.67 6.78
C GLY A 77 12.57 15.40 7.21
N VAL A 78 11.83 14.46 7.78
CA VAL A 78 12.37 13.14 8.14
C VAL A 78 11.34 12.06 7.85
N VAL A 79 11.75 11.05 7.08
CA VAL A 79 10.94 9.88 6.77
C VAL A 79 11.62 8.63 7.28
N THR A 80 11.00 7.96 8.25
CA THR A 80 11.50 6.68 8.76
C THR A 80 11.10 5.54 7.84
N ILE A 81 12.08 4.80 7.32
CA ILE A 81 11.91 3.56 6.57
C ILE A 81 12.24 2.34 7.43
N GLU A 82 11.78 1.16 7.01
CA GLU A 82 12.12 -0.12 7.64
C GLU A 82 12.59 -1.10 6.57
N VAL A 83 13.83 -1.59 6.71
CA VAL A 83 14.44 -2.59 5.81
C VAL A 83 15.03 -3.68 6.68
N ASP A 84 14.68 -4.95 6.42
CA ASP A 84 15.13 -6.13 7.19
C ASP A 84 14.92 -5.98 8.70
N GLY A 85 13.77 -5.39 9.11
CA GLY A 85 13.42 -5.15 10.50
C GLY A 85 14.20 -4.03 11.19
N LYS A 86 15.04 -3.29 10.45
CA LYS A 86 15.79 -2.14 10.96
C LYS A 86 15.16 -0.85 10.49
N LYS A 87 14.90 0.03 11.44
CA LYS A 87 14.43 1.39 11.15
C LYS A 87 15.60 2.31 10.84
N LYS A 88 15.41 3.19 9.86
CA LYS A 88 16.38 4.22 9.46
C LYS A 88 15.63 5.48 9.08
N ASP A 89 16.12 6.60 9.59
CA ASP A 89 15.61 7.92 9.23
C ASP A 89 16.33 8.44 7.99
N ILE A 90 15.55 8.85 7.01
CA ILE A 90 16.02 9.51 5.80
C ILE A 90 15.56 10.96 5.86
N ARG A 91 16.54 11.87 5.87
CA ARG A 91 16.27 13.30 5.90
C ARG A 91 15.81 13.80 4.54
N VAL A 92 14.80 14.63 4.56
CA VAL A 92 14.33 15.38 3.40
C VAL A 92 14.90 16.79 3.49
N ASN A 93 15.77 17.13 2.56
CA ASN A 93 16.41 18.45 2.53
C ASN A 93 15.38 19.55 2.32
N ARG A 94 14.56 19.39 1.27
CA ARG A 94 13.49 20.35 0.92
C ARG A 94 12.37 19.71 0.13
N ILE A 95 11.25 20.38 0.14
CA ILE A 95 10.14 20.20 -0.80
C ILE A 95 9.87 21.55 -1.43
N HIS A 96 9.85 21.60 -2.75
CA HIS A 96 9.52 22.82 -3.48
C HIS A 96 8.51 22.54 -4.59
N LEU A 97 7.84 23.61 -5.00
CA LEU A 97 6.85 23.59 -6.07
C LEU A 97 7.46 24.14 -7.34
N GLU A 98 7.26 23.43 -8.44
CA GLU A 98 7.69 23.86 -9.76
C GLU A 98 6.64 23.55 -10.84
N GLU A 99 6.89 23.98 -12.07
CA GLU A 99 6.10 23.61 -13.24
C GLU A 99 6.68 22.38 -13.92
N ASP A 100 5.81 21.49 -14.40
CA ASP A 100 6.25 20.42 -15.29
C ASP A 100 6.48 20.94 -16.71
N ALA A 101 7.40 20.30 -17.43
CA ALA A 101 7.66 20.54 -18.84
C ALA A 101 6.70 19.73 -19.72
N GLY A 102 6.67 20.01 -21.03
CA GLY A 102 5.96 19.21 -22.01
C GLY A 102 6.53 17.81 -22.16
N LYS A 103 6.07 17.11 -23.16
CA LYS A 103 6.56 15.78 -23.52
C LYS A 103 7.12 15.80 -24.94
N LEU A 104 8.33 15.26 -25.12
CA LEU A 104 8.91 15.03 -26.44
C LEU A 104 8.70 13.56 -26.83
N VAL A 105 8.24 13.37 -28.05
CA VAL A 105 8.15 12.06 -28.70
C VAL A 105 9.09 12.06 -29.88
N HIS A 106 10.16 11.28 -29.80
CA HIS A 106 11.12 11.15 -30.88
C HIS A 106 10.61 10.12 -31.89
N ASP A 107 10.54 10.54 -33.14
CA ASP A 107 10.26 9.69 -34.28
C ASP A 107 11.55 9.49 -35.06
N ASP A 108 12.24 8.40 -34.80
CA ASP A 108 13.53 8.08 -35.43
C ASP A 108 13.36 7.79 -36.90
N PHE A 109 12.18 7.36 -37.37
CA PHE A 109 11.91 7.07 -38.77
C PHE A 109 11.87 8.35 -39.62
N ASN A 110 11.20 9.40 -39.11
CA ASN A 110 11.09 10.70 -39.83
C ASN A 110 12.17 11.69 -39.38
N ALA A 111 13.07 11.31 -38.48
CA ALA A 111 14.10 12.18 -37.89
C ALA A 111 13.54 13.48 -37.31
N VAL A 112 12.37 13.42 -36.65
CA VAL A 112 11.70 14.57 -36.01
C VAL A 112 11.40 14.30 -34.56
N SER A 113 11.22 15.38 -33.80
CA SER A 113 10.72 15.32 -32.42
C SER A 113 9.41 16.08 -32.35
N LEU A 114 8.35 15.38 -31.93
CA LEU A 114 7.04 15.98 -31.71
C LEU A 114 6.94 16.46 -30.26
N ALA A 115 6.45 17.69 -30.08
CA ALA A 115 6.23 18.26 -28.75
C ALA A 115 4.74 18.25 -28.40
N ASP A 116 4.42 17.65 -27.25
CA ASP A 116 3.09 17.71 -26.64
C ASP A 116 3.16 18.59 -25.40
N TYR A 117 2.46 19.72 -25.43
CA TYR A 117 2.46 20.70 -24.36
C TYR A 117 1.31 20.54 -23.35
N ASN A 118 0.52 19.47 -23.42
CA ASN A 118 -0.58 19.24 -22.49
C ASN A 118 -0.12 19.23 -21.02
N ARG A 119 1.12 18.81 -20.76
CA ARG A 119 1.71 18.76 -19.43
C ARG A 119 2.36 20.07 -18.99
N CYS A 120 2.69 20.98 -19.92
CA CYS A 120 3.32 22.24 -19.56
C CYS A 120 2.54 23.03 -18.52
N GLY A 121 3.22 23.48 -17.48
CA GLY A 121 2.64 24.25 -16.38
C GLY A 121 1.77 23.47 -15.42
N VAL A 122 1.72 22.14 -15.52
CA VAL A 122 1.12 21.29 -14.47
C VAL A 122 1.99 21.44 -13.22
N PRO A 123 1.41 21.74 -12.05
CA PRO A 123 2.18 21.87 -10.82
C PRO A 123 2.88 20.55 -10.47
N LEU A 124 4.16 20.64 -10.16
CA LEU A 124 5.03 19.53 -9.79
C LEU A 124 5.65 19.81 -8.43
N ILE A 125 5.53 18.86 -7.51
CA ILE A 125 6.19 18.90 -6.21
C ILE A 125 7.48 18.11 -6.33
N GLU A 126 8.63 18.76 -6.12
CA GLU A 126 9.93 18.08 -6.05
C GLU A 126 10.33 17.88 -4.59
N ILE A 127 10.65 16.63 -4.24
CA ILE A 127 11.12 16.22 -2.93
C ILE A 127 12.59 15.84 -3.06
N VAL A 128 13.46 16.51 -2.36
CA VAL A 128 14.92 16.29 -2.41
C VAL A 128 15.38 15.76 -1.07
N THR A 129 16.05 14.60 -1.07
CA THR A 129 16.60 14.00 0.15
C THR A 129 18.02 14.48 0.44
N GLU A 130 18.45 14.31 1.68
CA GLU A 130 19.87 14.24 2.02
C GLU A 130 20.44 12.88 1.57
N PRO A 131 21.77 12.73 1.42
CA PRO A 131 22.41 11.50 0.95
C PRO A 131 22.49 10.42 2.04
N ASP A 132 21.36 10.11 2.68
CA ASP A 132 21.28 9.14 3.78
C ASP A 132 21.04 7.70 3.27
N ILE A 133 20.50 7.54 2.06
CA ILE A 133 20.18 6.25 1.46
C ILE A 133 21.47 5.54 1.03
N SER A 134 21.65 4.29 1.44
CA SER A 134 22.90 3.56 1.23
C SER A 134 22.74 2.22 0.48
N SER A 135 21.51 1.83 0.11
CA SER A 135 21.25 0.60 -0.67
C SER A 135 20.05 0.76 -1.61
N ALA A 136 19.94 -0.16 -2.56
CA ALA A 136 18.81 -0.25 -3.47
C ALA A 136 17.50 -0.55 -2.71
N GLU A 137 17.57 -1.38 -1.66
CA GLU A 137 16.44 -1.74 -0.80
C GLU A 137 15.94 -0.54 -0.02
N GLU A 138 16.85 0.25 0.56
CA GLU A 138 16.50 1.50 1.26
C GLU A 138 15.86 2.51 0.29
N ALA A 139 16.37 2.63 -0.94
CA ALA A 139 15.78 3.51 -1.96
C ALA A 139 14.35 3.11 -2.31
N LYS A 140 14.12 1.82 -2.54
CA LYS A 140 12.75 1.31 -2.80
C LYS A 140 11.82 1.55 -1.63
N ALA A 141 12.25 1.21 -0.41
CA ALA A 141 11.48 1.42 0.81
C ALA A 141 11.15 2.90 1.04
N PHE A 142 12.07 3.80 0.71
CA PHE A 142 11.84 5.24 0.81
C PHE A 142 10.77 5.71 -0.18
N VAL A 143 10.88 5.34 -1.47
CA VAL A 143 9.90 5.73 -2.49
C VAL A 143 8.52 5.14 -2.18
N GLU A 144 8.44 3.89 -1.74
CA GLU A 144 7.19 3.26 -1.27
C GLU A 144 6.58 4.03 -0.10
N LYS A 145 7.40 4.40 0.89
CA LYS A 145 6.94 5.13 2.07
C LYS A 145 6.45 6.53 1.72
N VAL A 146 7.18 7.27 0.89
CA VAL A 146 6.77 8.60 0.41
C VAL A 146 5.47 8.49 -0.39
N SER A 147 5.37 7.53 -1.31
CA SER A 147 4.15 7.28 -2.09
C SER A 147 2.95 7.05 -1.17
N LEU A 148 3.10 6.20 -0.17
CA LEU A 148 2.05 5.92 0.81
C LEU A 148 1.62 7.19 1.55
N LEU A 149 2.58 7.98 2.05
CA LEU A 149 2.31 9.21 2.79
C LEU A 149 1.57 10.25 1.93
N LEU A 150 1.99 10.44 0.67
CA LEU A 150 1.36 11.38 -0.26
C LEU A 150 -0.05 10.93 -0.69
N GLN A 151 -0.27 9.63 -0.88
CA GLN A 151 -1.61 9.08 -1.14
C GLN A 151 -2.55 9.31 0.06
N TYR A 152 -2.08 9.07 1.28
CA TYR A 152 -2.87 9.34 2.48
C TYR A 152 -3.16 10.83 2.65
N ALA A 153 -2.20 11.69 2.41
CA ALA A 153 -2.39 13.15 2.45
C ALA A 153 -3.33 13.68 1.35
N GLY A 154 -3.69 12.85 0.37
CA GLY A 154 -4.55 13.24 -0.76
C GLY A 154 -3.86 14.19 -1.73
N VAL A 155 -2.53 14.13 -1.81
CA VAL A 155 -1.70 15.00 -2.67
C VAL A 155 -1.51 14.41 -4.05
N CYS A 156 -1.24 13.10 -4.13
CA CYS A 156 -0.91 12.40 -5.38
C CYS A 156 -1.37 10.95 -5.33
N ASP A 157 -1.71 10.35 -6.47
CA ASP A 157 -1.98 8.91 -6.61
C ASP A 157 -0.71 8.07 -6.72
N CYS A 158 0.44 8.72 -6.98
CA CYS A 158 1.79 8.14 -7.01
C CYS A 158 1.96 6.94 -7.96
N LYS A 159 1.32 6.98 -9.13
CA LYS A 159 1.43 5.93 -10.15
C LYS A 159 2.63 6.20 -11.06
N MET A 160 3.72 5.46 -10.86
CA MET A 160 4.94 5.62 -11.65
C MET A 160 4.72 5.31 -13.13
N GLU A 161 3.89 4.32 -13.46
CA GLU A 161 3.59 3.92 -14.84
C GLU A 161 2.84 5.00 -15.62
N GLN A 162 2.08 5.85 -14.91
CA GLN A 162 1.35 6.97 -15.48
C GLN A 162 2.14 8.28 -15.41
N GLY A 163 3.30 8.26 -14.75
CA GLY A 163 4.18 9.43 -14.60
C GLY A 163 3.71 10.45 -13.58
N SER A 164 2.74 10.11 -12.70
CA SER A 164 2.35 10.97 -11.58
C SER A 164 3.33 10.93 -10.40
N LEU A 165 4.21 9.93 -10.35
CA LEU A 165 5.41 9.90 -9.53
C LEU A 165 6.62 9.57 -10.42
N ARG A 166 7.70 10.34 -10.26
CA ARG A 166 8.97 10.12 -10.95
C ARG A 166 10.08 10.14 -9.92
N ALA A 167 11.12 9.37 -10.15
CA ALA A 167 12.30 9.34 -9.30
C ALA A 167 13.56 9.48 -10.15
N ASP A 168 14.42 10.41 -9.78
CA ASP A 168 15.78 10.55 -10.31
C ASP A 168 16.74 10.16 -9.19
N VAL A 169 17.69 9.27 -9.44
CA VAL A 169 18.59 8.76 -8.42
C VAL A 169 20.01 9.24 -8.65
N ASN A 170 20.58 9.89 -7.65
CA ASN A 170 21.99 10.27 -7.64
C ASN A 170 22.80 9.21 -6.92
N VAL A 171 23.72 8.54 -7.61
CA VAL A 171 24.58 7.51 -7.06
C VAL A 171 26.03 7.97 -7.01
N SER A 172 26.64 7.88 -5.83
CA SER A 172 28.09 7.98 -5.65
C SER A 172 28.58 6.87 -4.74
N ILE A 173 29.82 6.48 -4.87
CA ILE A 173 30.46 5.53 -3.98
C ILE A 173 31.70 6.14 -3.35
N MET A 174 31.99 5.75 -2.10
CA MET A 174 33.20 6.14 -1.38
C MET A 174 33.77 4.92 -0.65
N ARG A 175 35.04 4.96 -0.33
CA ARG A 175 35.67 3.95 0.52
C ARG A 175 35.32 4.23 1.98
N PRO A 176 35.35 3.22 2.86
CA PRO A 176 35.07 3.41 4.28
C PRO A 176 35.96 4.46 4.97
N GLU A 177 37.19 4.59 4.49
CA GLU A 177 38.21 5.53 4.99
C GLU A 177 38.08 6.95 4.45
N ASP A 178 37.31 7.16 3.36
CA ASP A 178 37.13 8.47 2.75
C ASP A 178 36.20 9.32 3.63
N LYS A 179 36.50 10.62 3.71
CA LYS A 179 35.70 11.59 4.47
C LYS A 179 34.63 12.29 3.64
N GLU A 180 34.83 12.30 2.32
CA GLU A 180 33.96 12.98 1.37
C GLU A 180 33.32 11.97 0.41
N PHE A 181 32.13 12.32 -0.08
CA PHE A 181 31.44 11.52 -1.05
C PHE A 181 32.20 11.51 -2.38
N GLY A 182 32.17 10.38 -3.06
CA GLY A 182 32.68 10.27 -4.42
C GLY A 182 31.86 11.10 -5.42
N THR A 183 32.34 11.17 -6.66
CA THR A 183 31.64 11.86 -7.73
C THR A 183 30.27 11.19 -8.01
N ARG A 184 29.21 11.99 -7.98
CA ARG A 184 27.85 11.51 -8.21
C ARG A 184 27.54 11.35 -9.67
N THR A 185 26.68 10.38 -10.00
CA THR A 185 26.07 10.17 -11.29
C THR A 185 24.55 10.18 -11.13
N GLU A 186 23.86 10.97 -11.91
CA GLU A 186 22.40 11.06 -11.93
C GLU A 186 21.81 9.98 -12.85
N CYS A 187 20.89 9.16 -12.35
CA CYS A 187 20.18 8.15 -13.14
C CYS A 187 18.74 8.58 -13.38
N LYS A 188 18.35 8.68 -14.64
CA LYS A 188 17.01 9.06 -15.10
C LYS A 188 16.29 7.92 -15.80
N ASN A 189 14.98 8.09 -16.06
CA ASN A 189 14.12 7.11 -16.73
C ASN A 189 13.84 5.87 -15.87
N LEU A 190 13.55 6.09 -14.60
CA LEU A 190 13.25 5.05 -13.62
C LEU A 190 11.73 4.95 -13.43
N ASN A 191 11.08 4.06 -14.16
CA ASN A 191 9.62 4.01 -14.27
C ASN A 191 8.97 2.99 -13.31
N SER A 192 9.73 2.39 -12.41
CA SER A 192 9.26 1.45 -11.40
C SER A 192 10.26 1.32 -10.25
N LEU A 193 9.81 0.85 -9.09
CA LEU A 193 10.67 0.52 -7.96
C LEU A 193 11.73 -0.53 -8.33
N LYS A 194 11.38 -1.47 -9.21
CA LYS A 194 12.32 -2.46 -9.74
C LYS A 194 13.41 -1.81 -10.57
N SER A 195 13.07 -0.85 -11.43
CA SER A 195 14.02 -0.10 -12.25
C SER A 195 14.96 0.74 -11.38
N ILE A 196 14.44 1.38 -10.30
CA ILE A 196 15.25 2.10 -9.32
C ILE A 196 16.31 1.17 -8.72
N GLY A 197 15.92 0.03 -8.17
CA GLY A 197 16.85 -0.92 -7.56
C GLY A 197 17.91 -1.40 -8.55
N ARG A 198 17.50 -1.80 -9.76
CA ARG A 198 18.43 -2.28 -10.81
C ARG A 198 19.41 -1.22 -11.29
N ALA A 199 18.97 0.02 -11.42
CA ALA A 199 19.82 1.13 -11.82
C ALA A 199 20.89 1.42 -10.76
N ILE A 200 20.50 1.43 -9.49
CA ILE A 200 21.41 1.61 -8.35
C ILE A 200 22.47 0.51 -8.32
N ASP A 201 22.07 -0.75 -8.37
CA ASP A 201 22.97 -1.89 -8.35
C ASP A 201 23.93 -1.88 -9.54
N PHE A 202 23.46 -1.48 -10.71
CA PHE A 202 24.30 -1.34 -11.91
C PHE A 202 25.33 -0.24 -11.71
N GLU A 203 24.91 0.95 -11.25
CA GLU A 203 25.81 2.10 -11.05
C GLU A 203 26.86 1.83 -9.98
N ILE A 204 26.49 1.18 -8.87
CA ILE A 204 27.44 0.75 -7.84
C ILE A 204 28.52 -0.14 -8.47
N LYS A 205 28.14 -1.15 -9.25
CA LYS A 205 29.07 -2.05 -9.93
C LYS A 205 29.93 -1.33 -10.95
N ARG A 206 29.34 -0.45 -11.76
CA ARG A 206 30.03 0.33 -12.77
C ARG A 206 31.08 1.26 -12.15
N GLN A 207 30.69 2.05 -11.16
CA GLN A 207 31.58 3.00 -10.48
C GLN A 207 32.68 2.26 -9.72
N SER A 208 32.38 1.16 -9.02
CA SER A 208 33.37 0.33 -8.35
C SER A 208 34.42 -0.18 -9.31
N ARG A 209 34.00 -0.73 -10.47
CA ARG A 209 34.94 -1.21 -11.50
C ARG A 209 35.84 -0.10 -12.05
N LEU A 210 35.30 1.11 -12.27
CA LEU A 210 36.13 2.24 -12.72
C LEU A 210 37.19 2.61 -11.68
N LEU A 211 36.82 2.71 -10.43
CA LEU A 211 37.74 3.05 -9.34
C LEU A 211 38.78 1.96 -9.10
N ASP A 212 38.39 0.67 -9.20
CA ASP A 212 39.32 -0.46 -9.10
C ASP A 212 40.37 -0.49 -10.23
N MET A 213 39.99 0.05 -11.41
CA MET A 213 40.89 0.23 -12.54
C MET A 213 41.75 1.52 -12.45
N GLY A 214 41.66 2.28 -11.36
CA GLY A 214 42.34 3.57 -11.20
C GLY A 214 41.74 4.70 -12.02
N LYS A 215 40.56 4.52 -12.62
CA LYS A 215 39.85 5.54 -13.40
C LYS A 215 38.96 6.38 -12.50
N LYS A 216 38.72 7.63 -12.92
CA LYS A 216 37.80 8.53 -12.21
C LYS A 216 36.37 8.32 -12.66
N VAL A 217 35.42 8.44 -11.75
CA VAL A 217 34.00 8.59 -12.08
C VAL A 217 33.79 10.03 -12.57
N ILE A 218 33.08 10.17 -13.70
CA ILE A 218 32.74 11.48 -14.29
C ILE A 218 31.34 11.86 -13.80
N GLN A 219 31.14 13.11 -13.45
CA GLN A 219 29.81 13.63 -13.11
C GLN A 219 29.00 13.78 -14.40
N GLU A 220 27.98 12.95 -14.53
CA GLU A 220 27.15 12.87 -15.73
C GLU A 220 25.72 12.49 -15.40
N THR A 221 24.79 12.80 -16.31
CA THR A 221 23.43 12.26 -16.31
C THR A 221 23.38 11.04 -17.20
N ARG A 222 22.82 9.94 -16.70
CA ARG A 222 22.71 8.65 -17.38
C ARG A 222 21.25 8.22 -17.48
N ARG A 223 20.87 7.61 -18.60
CA ARG A 223 19.55 7.03 -18.82
C ARG A 223 19.59 5.54 -18.53
N PHE A 224 18.68 5.06 -17.68
CA PHE A 224 18.50 3.63 -17.45
C PHE A 224 17.71 2.99 -18.60
N ASN A 225 18.23 1.86 -19.11
CA ASN A 225 17.53 1.01 -20.06
C ASN A 225 17.05 -0.24 -19.35
N ASP A 226 15.73 -0.34 -19.12
CA ASP A 226 15.14 -1.41 -18.33
C ASP A 226 15.28 -2.79 -19.00
N ASN A 227 15.24 -2.86 -20.34
CA ASN A 227 15.38 -4.10 -21.08
C ASN A 227 16.82 -4.68 -20.95
N ARG A 228 17.82 -3.82 -21.03
CA ARG A 228 19.23 -4.22 -20.92
C ARG A 228 19.72 -4.28 -19.48
N GLY A 229 19.05 -3.56 -18.57
CA GLY A 229 19.45 -3.45 -17.17
C GLY A 229 20.73 -2.66 -16.94
N GLU A 230 21.00 -1.68 -17.82
CA GLU A 230 22.21 -0.86 -17.81
C GLU A 230 21.90 0.63 -17.95
N THR A 231 22.83 1.48 -17.52
CA THR A 231 22.76 2.92 -17.75
C THR A 231 23.66 3.32 -18.91
N THR A 232 23.21 4.28 -19.71
CA THR A 232 23.99 4.88 -20.80
C THR A 232 24.16 6.38 -20.57
N SER A 233 25.33 6.94 -20.89
CA SER A 233 25.57 8.38 -20.75
C SER A 233 24.65 9.19 -21.66
N MET A 234 24.07 10.27 -21.14
CA MET A 234 23.27 11.22 -21.91
C MET A 234 24.05 12.51 -22.17
N ARG A 235 24.58 13.11 -21.08
CA ARG A 235 25.34 14.36 -21.12
C ARG A 235 26.34 14.41 -19.99
N THR A 236 27.44 15.09 -20.21
CA THR A 236 28.47 15.33 -19.20
C THR A 236 28.27 16.69 -18.52
N LYS A 237 29.04 16.96 -17.42
CA LYS A 237 28.99 18.22 -16.69
C LYS A 237 29.42 19.41 -17.52
N GLU A 238 30.23 19.22 -18.58
CA GLU A 238 30.67 20.27 -19.51
C GLU A 238 29.48 20.90 -20.26
N ASP A 239 28.38 20.12 -20.41
CA ASP A 239 27.11 20.57 -20.99
C ASP A 239 26.12 21.10 -19.96
N ALA A 240 26.53 21.22 -18.67
CA ALA A 240 25.64 21.68 -17.62
C ALA A 240 25.30 23.16 -17.82
N HIS A 241 24.02 23.43 -18.03
CA HIS A 241 23.54 24.81 -18.19
C HIS A 241 23.63 25.55 -16.85
N ASP A 242 24.16 26.77 -16.87
CA ASP A 242 23.91 27.76 -15.84
C ASP A 242 22.45 28.22 -15.99
N TYR A 243 21.59 27.80 -15.05
CA TYR A 243 20.16 28.12 -15.09
C TYR A 243 19.86 29.58 -14.78
N ARG A 244 20.81 30.40 -14.39
CA ARG A 244 20.65 31.84 -14.14
C ARG A 244 19.39 32.14 -13.34
N TYR A 245 19.25 31.49 -12.18
CA TYR A 245 18.11 31.70 -11.29
C TYR A 245 18.00 33.18 -10.88
N PHE A 246 16.78 33.68 -10.90
CA PHE A 246 16.40 34.95 -10.29
C PHE A 246 14.95 34.91 -9.81
N PRO A 247 14.53 35.72 -8.83
CA PRO A 247 13.15 35.75 -8.35
C PRO A 247 12.15 36.01 -9.46
N GLU A 248 11.05 35.23 -9.48
CA GLU A 248 9.96 35.39 -10.45
C GLU A 248 9.24 36.71 -10.19
N PRO A 249 9.31 37.71 -11.09
CA PRO A 249 8.82 39.04 -10.83
C PRO A 249 7.28 39.15 -10.87
N ASP A 250 6.61 38.22 -11.54
CA ASP A 250 5.16 38.25 -11.76
C ASP A 250 4.38 37.46 -10.72
N ILE A 251 5.06 36.72 -9.84
CA ILE A 251 4.45 35.96 -8.74
C ILE A 251 4.86 36.59 -7.41
N LEU A 252 3.87 37.00 -6.64
CA LEU A 252 4.09 37.51 -5.29
C LEU A 252 4.62 36.37 -4.37
N GLN A 253 5.39 36.79 -3.37
CA GLN A 253 5.83 35.86 -2.33
C GLN A 253 4.65 35.23 -1.59
N VAL A 254 4.81 33.99 -1.20
CA VAL A 254 3.83 33.27 -0.40
C VAL A 254 4.14 33.49 1.07
N ASN A 255 3.13 33.95 1.81
CA ASN A 255 3.22 34.16 3.25
C ASN A 255 2.18 33.25 3.94
N PHE A 256 2.63 32.49 4.94
CA PHE A 256 1.76 31.66 5.75
C PHE A 256 1.67 32.24 7.16
N THR A 257 0.44 32.43 7.64
CA THR A 257 0.17 32.65 9.05
C THR A 257 0.07 31.30 9.77
N ASP A 258 0.20 31.30 11.08
CA ASP A 258 0.05 30.07 11.89
C ASP A 258 -1.36 29.50 11.76
N GLU A 259 -2.37 30.38 11.73
CA GLU A 259 -3.77 30.00 11.58
C GLU A 259 -4.01 29.27 10.25
N LEU A 260 -3.43 29.76 9.14
CA LEU A 260 -3.56 29.12 7.83
C LEU A 260 -2.87 27.76 7.80
N LEU A 261 -1.70 27.64 8.42
CA LEU A 261 -0.98 26.37 8.53
C LEU A 261 -1.75 25.36 9.39
N ASP A 262 -2.36 25.82 10.49
CA ASP A 262 -3.19 24.97 11.34
C ASP A 262 -4.47 24.51 10.60
N GLU A 263 -5.10 25.38 9.80
CA GLU A 263 -6.22 25.00 8.94
C GLU A 263 -5.84 23.93 7.91
N ILE A 264 -4.70 24.07 7.23
CA ILE A 264 -4.21 23.08 6.27
C ILE A 264 -3.90 21.76 6.98
N LYS A 265 -3.27 21.83 8.15
CA LYS A 265 -2.92 20.67 8.98
C LYS A 265 -4.16 19.92 9.48
N ALA A 266 -5.21 20.65 9.86
CA ALA A 266 -6.49 20.08 10.28
C ALA A 266 -7.23 19.34 9.15
N LYS A 267 -6.98 19.72 7.88
CA LYS A 267 -7.54 19.06 6.71
C LYS A 267 -6.78 17.77 6.31
N LEU A 268 -5.67 17.45 6.98
CA LEU A 268 -4.96 16.19 6.71
C LEU A 268 -5.77 15.00 7.22
N PRO A 269 -5.97 13.96 6.41
CA PRO A 269 -6.57 12.72 6.85
C PRO A 269 -5.74 12.04 7.94
N GLU A 270 -6.31 11.04 8.58
CA GLU A 270 -5.56 10.19 9.50
C GLU A 270 -4.41 9.49 8.77
N MET A 271 -3.18 9.79 9.19
CA MET A 271 -1.97 9.29 8.55
C MET A 271 -1.71 7.80 8.85
N PRO A 272 -0.96 7.07 8.01
CA PRO A 272 -0.77 5.62 8.12
C PRO A 272 -0.32 5.14 9.50
N HIS A 273 0.58 5.88 10.17
CA HIS A 273 1.09 5.50 11.48
C HIS A 273 0.03 5.61 12.58
N LYS A 274 -0.90 6.57 12.48
CA LYS A 274 -2.03 6.71 13.41
C LYS A 274 -3.05 5.59 13.19
N ARG A 275 -3.39 5.28 11.91
CA ARG A 275 -4.26 4.14 11.59
C ARG A 275 -3.66 2.82 12.06
N LEU A 276 -2.36 2.61 11.87
CA LEU A 276 -1.67 1.41 12.36
C LEU A 276 -1.83 1.27 13.87
N ALA A 277 -1.60 2.36 14.62
CA ALA A 277 -1.78 2.36 16.07
C ALA A 277 -3.25 2.07 16.46
N ARG A 278 -4.22 2.71 15.80
CA ARG A 278 -5.64 2.47 16.01
C ARG A 278 -6.02 1.01 15.74
N TYR A 279 -5.58 0.44 14.62
CA TYR A 279 -5.90 -0.95 14.26
C TYR A 279 -5.29 -1.97 15.22
N THR A 280 -4.09 -1.71 15.74
CA THR A 280 -3.44 -2.62 16.68
C THR A 280 -3.96 -2.45 18.11
N VAL A 281 -4.11 -1.21 18.61
CA VAL A 281 -4.46 -0.93 20.00
C VAL A 281 -5.96 -0.99 20.24
N GLU A 282 -6.77 -0.30 19.41
CA GLU A 282 -8.21 -0.21 19.63
C GLU A 282 -8.96 -1.41 19.06
N TYR A 283 -8.59 -1.89 17.86
CA TYR A 283 -9.26 -3.01 17.20
C TYR A 283 -8.64 -4.36 17.54
N GLY A 284 -7.48 -4.40 18.19
CA GLY A 284 -6.81 -5.63 18.61
C GLY A 284 -6.40 -6.54 17.45
N LEU A 285 -6.06 -5.95 16.29
CA LEU A 285 -5.50 -6.67 15.16
C LEU A 285 -4.02 -7.00 15.41
N SER A 286 -3.53 -8.06 14.77
CA SER A 286 -2.08 -8.31 14.73
C SER A 286 -1.36 -7.17 13.99
N GLU A 287 -0.10 -6.89 14.38
CA GLU A 287 0.71 -5.88 13.68
C GLU A 287 0.86 -6.19 12.18
N VAL A 288 0.93 -7.48 11.84
CA VAL A 288 1.04 -7.95 10.45
C VAL A 288 -0.23 -7.62 9.67
N ASP A 289 -1.42 -7.96 10.18
CA ASP A 289 -2.69 -7.68 9.52
C ASP A 289 -2.92 -6.18 9.40
N ALA A 290 -2.65 -5.43 10.46
CA ALA A 290 -2.78 -3.98 10.47
C ALA A 290 -1.84 -3.32 9.43
N LYS A 291 -0.58 -3.77 9.31
CA LYS A 291 0.36 -3.30 8.27
C LYS A 291 -0.17 -3.60 6.86
N ILE A 292 -0.72 -4.79 6.61
CA ILE A 292 -1.31 -5.14 5.30
C ILE A 292 -2.45 -4.18 4.93
N LEU A 293 -3.36 -3.91 5.86
CA LEU A 293 -4.49 -3.01 5.64
C LEU A 293 -4.03 -1.56 5.39
N VAL A 294 -3.04 -1.08 6.16
CA VAL A 294 -2.58 0.30 6.10
C VAL A 294 -1.69 0.58 4.89
N ASN A 295 -1.00 -0.43 4.34
CA ASN A 295 -0.08 -0.25 3.21
C ASN A 295 -0.73 0.25 1.91
N GLN A 296 -2.05 0.25 1.84
CA GLN A 296 -2.81 0.81 0.72
C GLN A 296 -3.97 1.63 1.27
N LYS A 297 -3.98 2.93 0.98
CA LYS A 297 -5.03 3.85 1.47
C LYS A 297 -6.44 3.34 1.14
N ARG A 298 -6.66 2.89 -0.11
CA ARG A 298 -7.96 2.37 -0.56
C ARG A 298 -8.43 1.17 0.25
N VAL A 299 -7.51 0.26 0.62
CA VAL A 299 -7.82 -0.92 1.44
C VAL A 299 -8.20 -0.51 2.85
N SER A 300 -7.45 0.42 3.45
CA SER A 300 -7.74 0.89 4.80
C SER A 300 -9.03 1.73 4.86
N ASP A 301 -9.31 2.55 3.86
CA ASP A 301 -10.57 3.29 3.77
C ASP A 301 -11.76 2.31 3.65
N PHE A 302 -11.65 1.31 2.79
CA PHE A 302 -12.67 0.27 2.62
C PHE A 302 -12.90 -0.54 3.90
N PHE A 303 -11.83 -0.84 4.64
CA PHE A 303 -11.93 -1.48 5.96
C PHE A 303 -12.68 -0.60 6.96
N ASP A 304 -12.28 0.68 7.09
CA ASP A 304 -12.92 1.63 8.00
C ASP A 304 -14.40 1.85 7.65
N GLU A 305 -14.74 1.92 6.36
CA GLU A 305 -16.13 2.06 5.88
C GLU A 305 -16.94 0.80 6.18
N SER A 306 -16.35 -0.39 5.99
CA SER A 306 -17.01 -1.66 6.33
C SER A 306 -17.34 -1.78 7.81
N LEU A 307 -16.46 -1.27 8.69
CA LEU A 307 -16.70 -1.28 10.13
C LEU A 307 -17.84 -0.38 10.59
N LYS A 308 -18.21 0.64 9.82
CA LYS A 308 -19.39 1.47 10.13
C LYS A 308 -20.70 0.67 10.01
N VAL A 309 -20.72 -0.36 9.18
CA VAL A 309 -21.88 -1.22 8.94
C VAL A 309 -21.85 -2.45 9.84
N TYR A 310 -20.71 -3.13 9.90
CA TYR A 310 -20.52 -4.32 10.73
C TYR A 310 -19.25 -4.19 11.60
N ASN A 311 -19.43 -3.85 12.86
CA ASN A 311 -18.32 -3.57 13.80
C ASN A 311 -17.71 -4.87 14.38
N ASN A 312 -17.07 -5.64 13.51
CA ASN A 312 -16.23 -6.78 13.89
C ASN A 312 -14.86 -6.70 13.20
N PRO A 313 -13.90 -5.93 13.75
CA PRO A 313 -12.64 -5.66 13.10
C PRO A 313 -11.86 -6.90 12.68
N LYS A 314 -11.85 -7.95 13.49
CA LYS A 314 -11.10 -9.19 13.21
C LYS A 314 -11.68 -9.95 12.02
N SER A 315 -12.99 -10.10 11.96
CA SER A 315 -13.65 -10.79 10.86
C SER A 315 -13.55 -10.01 9.56
N VAL A 316 -13.82 -8.71 9.60
CA VAL A 316 -13.71 -7.82 8.40
C VAL A 316 -12.28 -7.80 7.88
N ALA A 317 -11.28 -7.60 8.75
CA ALA A 317 -9.87 -7.62 8.38
C ALA A 317 -9.47 -8.95 7.72
N ASN A 318 -9.81 -10.07 8.35
CA ASN A 318 -9.50 -11.40 7.82
C ASN A 318 -10.13 -11.62 6.44
N PHE A 319 -11.40 -11.21 6.26
CA PHE A 319 -12.09 -11.41 5.00
C PHE A 319 -11.52 -10.51 3.88
N ILE A 320 -11.12 -9.27 4.20
CA ILE A 320 -10.39 -8.39 3.28
C ILE A 320 -9.05 -9.03 2.90
N ILE A 321 -8.21 -9.38 3.88
CA ILE A 321 -6.83 -9.83 3.65
C ILE A 321 -6.81 -11.18 2.90
N VAL A 322 -7.61 -12.15 3.35
CA VAL A 322 -7.54 -13.52 2.84
C VAL A 322 -8.35 -13.71 1.56
N GLU A 323 -9.52 -13.08 1.46
CA GLU A 323 -10.42 -13.34 0.34
C GLU A 323 -10.42 -12.22 -0.71
N LEU A 324 -10.58 -10.94 -0.31
CA LEU A 324 -10.65 -9.84 -1.26
C LEU A 324 -9.28 -9.51 -1.88
N LEU A 325 -8.26 -9.29 -1.06
CA LEU A 325 -6.91 -8.97 -1.57
C LEU A 325 -6.30 -10.11 -2.39
N ARG A 326 -6.66 -11.37 -2.09
CA ARG A 326 -6.30 -12.48 -2.96
C ARG A 326 -6.83 -12.31 -4.38
N ARG A 327 -8.07 -11.82 -4.55
CA ARG A 327 -8.68 -11.57 -5.87
C ARG A 327 -8.01 -10.42 -6.58
N VAL A 328 -7.70 -9.36 -5.83
CA VAL A 328 -6.95 -8.22 -6.34
C VAL A 328 -5.57 -8.65 -6.84
N ASN A 329 -4.85 -9.46 -6.07
CA ASN A 329 -3.52 -9.96 -6.44
C ASN A 329 -3.54 -10.92 -7.65
N LEU A 330 -4.66 -11.61 -7.88
CA LEU A 330 -4.87 -12.43 -9.08
C LEU A 330 -5.31 -11.60 -10.31
N GLY A 331 -5.54 -10.29 -10.15
CA GLY A 331 -6.00 -9.41 -11.21
C GLY A 331 -7.47 -9.60 -11.58
N GLU A 332 -8.27 -10.30 -10.75
CA GLU A 332 -9.70 -10.50 -10.97
C GLU A 332 -10.50 -9.21 -10.77
N VAL A 333 -10.01 -8.31 -9.92
CA VAL A 333 -10.63 -7.01 -9.61
C VAL A 333 -9.57 -6.03 -9.10
N SER A 334 -9.86 -4.73 -9.21
CA SER A 334 -9.03 -3.67 -8.61
C SER A 334 -9.74 -3.02 -7.42
N MET A 335 -9.00 -2.66 -6.38
CA MET A 335 -9.55 -1.87 -5.26
C MET A 335 -10.09 -0.50 -5.69
N ASP A 336 -9.58 0.06 -6.81
CA ASP A 336 -10.04 1.33 -7.35
C ASP A 336 -11.36 1.22 -8.14
N SER A 337 -11.78 0.01 -8.52
CA SER A 337 -12.96 -0.26 -9.34
C SER A 337 -13.73 -1.49 -8.87
N LEU A 338 -13.97 -1.59 -7.56
CA LEU A 338 -14.83 -2.61 -7.01
C LEU A 338 -16.27 -2.41 -7.54
N PRO A 339 -16.96 -3.46 -8.00
CA PRO A 339 -18.34 -3.34 -8.48
C PRO A 339 -19.37 -3.29 -7.34
N PHE A 340 -18.95 -3.19 -6.10
CA PHE A 340 -19.78 -3.07 -4.90
C PHE A 340 -19.10 -2.15 -3.86
N GLU A 341 -19.91 -1.57 -2.99
CA GLU A 341 -19.44 -0.70 -1.91
C GLU A 341 -19.13 -1.49 -0.62
N ALA A 342 -18.49 -0.82 0.34
CA ALA A 342 -18.07 -1.41 1.61
C ALA A 342 -19.23 -1.92 2.47
N ASP A 343 -20.42 -1.35 2.32
CA ASP A 343 -21.64 -1.78 3.03
C ASP A 343 -22.11 -3.17 2.59
N ALA A 344 -22.10 -3.47 1.29
CA ALA A 344 -22.44 -4.79 0.76
C ALA A 344 -21.41 -5.85 1.20
N PHE A 345 -20.12 -5.47 1.21
CA PHE A 345 -19.08 -6.35 1.70
C PHE A 345 -19.24 -6.64 3.21
N ALA A 346 -19.51 -5.62 4.02
CA ALA A 346 -19.71 -5.76 5.46
C ALA A 346 -20.90 -6.68 5.77
N LYS A 347 -22.01 -6.55 5.03
CA LYS A 347 -23.17 -7.45 5.15
C LYS A 347 -22.82 -8.90 4.83
N LEU A 348 -21.98 -9.14 3.80
CA LEU A 348 -21.52 -10.50 3.51
C LEU A 348 -20.73 -11.09 4.69
N VAL A 349 -19.84 -10.30 5.30
CA VAL A 349 -19.07 -10.73 6.48
C VAL A 349 -20.02 -11.01 7.65
N GLU A 350 -20.98 -10.12 7.90
CA GLU A 350 -22.02 -10.33 8.93
C GLU A 350 -22.80 -11.62 8.68
N MET A 351 -23.25 -11.87 7.45
CA MET A 351 -23.97 -13.09 7.10
C MET A 351 -23.14 -14.36 7.37
N ALA A 352 -21.83 -14.30 7.14
CA ALA A 352 -20.93 -15.42 7.45
C ALA A 352 -20.69 -15.61 8.95
N ASP A 353 -20.57 -14.53 9.71
CA ASP A 353 -20.31 -14.57 11.16
C ASP A 353 -21.58 -14.92 11.96
N THR A 354 -22.76 -14.57 11.43
CA THR A 354 -24.05 -14.90 12.04
C THR A 354 -24.64 -16.21 11.55
N ASP A 355 -23.85 -17.02 10.85
CA ASP A 355 -24.27 -18.32 10.28
C ASP A 355 -25.50 -18.22 9.36
N LYS A 356 -25.81 -17.06 8.76
CA LYS A 356 -26.83 -16.93 7.70
C LYS A 356 -26.40 -17.61 6.41
N VAL A 357 -25.07 -17.66 6.19
CA VAL A 357 -24.45 -18.43 5.09
C VAL A 357 -23.22 -19.16 5.62
N SER A 358 -22.86 -20.27 5.01
CA SER A 358 -21.60 -20.95 5.40
C SER A 358 -20.38 -20.11 4.99
N LYS A 359 -19.25 -20.24 5.71
CA LYS A 359 -17.99 -19.59 5.34
C LYS A 359 -17.53 -19.90 3.93
N ASN A 360 -17.81 -21.12 3.44
CA ASN A 360 -17.49 -21.52 2.08
C ASN A 360 -18.39 -20.87 1.03
N ASP A 361 -19.69 -20.71 1.37
CA ASP A 361 -20.64 -20.04 0.46
C ASP A 361 -20.40 -18.53 0.45
N ALA A 362 -20.01 -17.90 1.57
CA ALA A 362 -19.60 -16.51 1.61
C ALA A 362 -18.44 -16.20 0.63
N LYS A 363 -17.47 -17.13 0.50
CA LYS A 363 -16.40 -17.00 -0.50
C LYS A 363 -16.92 -17.10 -1.95
N LYS A 364 -17.93 -17.91 -2.21
CA LYS A 364 -18.57 -18.02 -3.52
C LYS A 364 -19.42 -16.78 -3.83
N ILE A 365 -20.13 -16.28 -2.82
CA ILE A 365 -20.91 -15.05 -2.92
C ILE A 365 -19.99 -13.87 -3.24
N LEU A 366 -18.83 -13.73 -2.57
CA LEU A 366 -17.86 -12.68 -2.88
C LEU A 366 -17.41 -12.73 -4.36
N ARG A 367 -17.14 -13.91 -4.89
CA ARG A 367 -16.78 -14.06 -6.32
C ARG A 367 -17.89 -13.57 -7.23
N GLU A 368 -19.11 -13.93 -6.90
CA GLU A 368 -20.27 -13.51 -7.68
C GLU A 368 -20.54 -12.01 -7.57
N MET A 369 -20.34 -11.42 -6.39
CA MET A 369 -20.38 -9.96 -6.20
C MET A 369 -19.36 -9.26 -7.10
N ILE A 370 -18.13 -9.79 -7.20
CA ILE A 370 -17.08 -9.25 -8.09
C ILE A 370 -17.50 -9.33 -9.57
N SER A 371 -18.19 -10.38 -9.98
CA SER A 371 -18.56 -10.55 -11.39
C SER A 371 -19.87 -9.87 -11.77
N SER A 372 -20.83 -9.74 -10.85
CA SER A 372 -22.19 -9.27 -11.13
C SER A 372 -22.56 -7.92 -10.54
N GLY A 373 -21.85 -7.47 -9.50
CA GLY A 373 -22.18 -6.27 -8.73
C GLY A 373 -23.45 -6.38 -7.88
N LYS A 374 -24.08 -7.59 -7.78
CA LYS A 374 -25.28 -7.82 -6.99
C LYS A 374 -24.98 -7.82 -5.49
N SER A 375 -26.02 -7.59 -4.68
CA SER A 375 -25.93 -7.68 -3.22
C SER A 375 -25.70 -9.11 -2.74
N PRO A 376 -25.06 -9.32 -1.59
CA PRO A 376 -24.81 -10.65 -1.06
C PRO A 376 -26.10 -11.40 -0.73
N GLU A 377 -27.15 -10.70 -0.28
CA GLU A 377 -28.45 -11.27 0.04
C GLU A 377 -29.17 -11.79 -1.22
N GLU A 378 -29.14 -11.03 -2.32
CA GLU A 378 -29.71 -11.45 -3.60
C GLU A 378 -29.03 -12.70 -4.12
N ILE A 379 -27.70 -12.73 -4.13
CA ILE A 379 -26.91 -13.88 -4.58
C ILE A 379 -27.19 -15.11 -3.70
N ALA A 380 -27.19 -14.93 -2.37
CA ALA A 380 -27.46 -16.01 -1.43
C ALA A 380 -28.86 -16.60 -1.64
N LYS A 381 -29.86 -15.77 -1.90
CA LYS A 381 -31.24 -16.18 -2.19
C LYS A 381 -31.34 -16.87 -3.54
N GLU A 382 -30.82 -16.28 -4.62
CA GLU A 382 -30.86 -16.84 -5.97
C GLU A 382 -30.21 -18.23 -6.04
N LYS A 383 -29.13 -18.44 -5.32
CA LYS A 383 -28.34 -19.69 -5.32
C LYS A 383 -28.73 -20.67 -4.20
N GLY A 384 -29.72 -20.34 -3.37
CA GLY A 384 -30.14 -21.20 -2.28
C GLY A 384 -29.04 -21.45 -1.24
N MET A 385 -28.21 -20.44 -0.96
CA MET A 385 -27.09 -20.51 -0.03
C MET A 385 -27.45 -20.01 1.38
N LEU A 386 -28.68 -19.51 1.57
CA LEU A 386 -29.16 -19.12 2.90
C LEU A 386 -29.40 -20.36 3.76
N ILE A 387 -28.84 -20.35 4.97
CA ILE A 387 -29.10 -21.37 5.98
C ILE A 387 -30.44 -21.07 6.62
N VAL A 388 -31.43 -21.94 6.34
CA VAL A 388 -32.73 -21.86 6.95
C VAL A 388 -32.74 -22.85 8.13
N ASN A 389 -32.67 -22.34 9.35
CA ASN A 389 -32.69 -23.18 10.56
C ASN A 389 -34.11 -23.76 10.79
N ASP A 390 -34.50 -24.72 9.97
CA ASP A 390 -35.76 -25.44 10.10
C ASP A 390 -35.62 -26.53 11.18
N MET A 391 -35.97 -26.17 12.40
CA MET A 391 -35.82 -27.04 13.55
C MET A 391 -36.69 -28.32 13.44
N ALA A 392 -37.82 -28.25 12.73
CA ALA A 392 -38.67 -29.43 12.48
C ALA A 392 -37.95 -30.45 11.59
N LYS A 393 -37.34 -29.96 10.54
CA LYS A 393 -36.57 -30.78 9.58
C LYS A 393 -35.26 -31.29 10.23
N VAL A 394 -34.63 -30.50 11.08
CA VAL A 394 -33.45 -30.94 11.86
C VAL A 394 -33.79 -32.07 12.78
N ALA A 395 -34.89 -31.98 13.52
CA ALA A 395 -35.36 -33.01 14.44
C ALA A 395 -35.72 -34.31 13.68
N GLU A 396 -36.43 -34.20 12.53
CA GLU A 396 -36.79 -35.35 11.70
C GLU A 396 -35.57 -36.09 11.14
N VAL A 397 -34.58 -35.34 10.63
CA VAL A 397 -33.34 -35.93 10.09
C VAL A 397 -32.50 -36.58 11.19
N ILE A 398 -32.40 -35.95 12.40
CA ILE A 398 -31.66 -36.52 13.49
C ILE A 398 -32.34 -37.84 13.96
N ASP A 399 -33.66 -37.86 14.06
CA ASP A 399 -34.42 -39.09 14.43
C ASP A 399 -34.22 -40.20 13.39
N SER A 400 -34.23 -39.85 12.10
CA SER A 400 -33.94 -40.79 11.04
C SER A 400 -32.53 -41.36 11.08
N VAL A 401 -31.53 -40.49 11.35
CA VAL A 401 -30.10 -40.90 11.44
C VAL A 401 -29.87 -41.75 12.68
N LEU A 402 -30.48 -41.43 13.85
CA LEU A 402 -30.37 -42.22 15.06
C LEU A 402 -31.02 -43.60 14.89
N LYS A 403 -32.18 -43.69 14.27
CA LYS A 403 -32.85 -44.98 13.93
C LYS A 403 -32.04 -45.82 12.96
N ALA A 404 -31.43 -45.20 11.92
CA ALA A 404 -30.61 -45.90 10.94
C ALA A 404 -29.27 -46.37 11.51
N ASN A 405 -28.77 -45.78 12.62
CA ASN A 405 -27.50 -46.08 13.24
C ASN A 405 -27.63 -46.36 14.73
N GLU A 406 -28.61 -47.22 15.10
CA GLU A 406 -28.97 -47.50 16.51
C GLU A 406 -27.79 -48.02 17.31
N THR A 407 -26.93 -48.85 16.72
CA THR A 407 -25.70 -49.36 17.35
C THR A 407 -24.76 -48.24 17.76
N ALA A 408 -24.52 -47.24 16.87
CA ALA A 408 -23.64 -46.09 17.15
C ALA A 408 -24.29 -45.16 18.21
N ALA A 409 -25.60 -44.98 18.17
CA ALA A 409 -26.31 -44.23 19.19
C ALA A 409 -26.20 -44.88 20.57
N GLN A 410 -26.26 -46.21 20.63
CA GLN A 410 -26.11 -46.99 21.87
C GLN A 410 -24.68 -46.97 22.40
N GLN A 411 -23.68 -47.04 21.53
CA GLN A 411 -22.26 -46.87 21.87
C GLN A 411 -21.97 -45.50 22.52
N TYR A 412 -22.55 -44.44 21.94
CA TYR A 412 -22.41 -43.09 22.55
C TYR A 412 -23.03 -43.02 23.94
N ARG A 413 -24.22 -43.59 24.13
CA ARG A 413 -24.90 -43.66 25.46
C ARG A 413 -24.10 -44.46 26.47
N ASN A 414 -23.34 -45.46 26.04
CA ASN A 414 -22.45 -46.26 26.86
C ASN A 414 -21.08 -45.61 27.12
N GLY A 415 -20.88 -44.32 26.71
CA GLY A 415 -19.68 -43.53 26.99
C GLY A 415 -18.64 -43.48 25.86
N GLU A 416 -18.88 -44.12 24.71
CA GLU A 416 -17.97 -44.05 23.57
C GLU A 416 -18.14 -42.75 22.79
N THR A 417 -17.55 -41.66 23.25
CA THR A 417 -17.68 -40.32 22.63
C THR A 417 -17.16 -40.22 21.19
N LYS A 418 -16.31 -41.14 20.74
CA LYS A 418 -15.72 -41.15 19.38
C LYS A 418 -16.77 -41.32 18.28
N VAL A 419 -17.86 -42.00 18.53
CA VAL A 419 -18.93 -42.23 17.54
C VAL A 419 -19.79 -41.00 17.30
N PHE A 420 -19.73 -39.96 18.16
CA PHE A 420 -20.44 -38.71 17.98
C PHE A 420 -20.10 -38.01 16.67
N GLY A 421 -18.79 -37.98 16.32
CA GLY A 421 -18.33 -37.40 15.05
C GLY A 421 -18.91 -38.08 13.81
N PHE A 422 -19.11 -39.40 13.86
CA PHE A 422 -19.77 -40.16 12.81
C PHE A 422 -21.24 -39.78 12.67
N LEU A 423 -22.00 -39.78 13.77
CA LEU A 423 -23.42 -39.40 13.78
C LEU A 423 -23.61 -37.95 13.30
N MET A 424 -22.78 -37.02 13.78
CA MET A 424 -22.75 -35.64 13.35
C MET A 424 -22.49 -35.51 11.83
N GLY A 425 -21.57 -36.30 11.28
CA GLY A 425 -21.27 -36.35 9.86
C GLY A 425 -22.45 -36.83 9.01
N GLN A 426 -23.21 -37.84 9.50
CA GLN A 426 -24.40 -38.35 8.82
C GLN A 426 -25.53 -37.32 8.82
N CYS A 427 -25.79 -36.64 9.95
CA CYS A 427 -26.78 -35.55 10.04
C CYS A 427 -26.43 -34.41 9.13
N SER A 428 -25.16 -33.92 9.13
CA SER A 428 -24.67 -32.84 8.28
C SER A 428 -24.80 -33.14 6.78
N LYS A 429 -24.57 -34.41 6.41
CA LYS A 429 -24.68 -34.86 5.01
C LYS A 429 -26.13 -34.86 4.53
N GLN A 430 -27.10 -35.25 5.36
CA GLN A 430 -28.52 -35.27 5.00
C GLN A 430 -29.17 -33.88 5.04
N LEU A 431 -28.73 -33.01 5.96
CA LEU A 431 -29.20 -31.62 6.08
C LEU A 431 -28.61 -30.69 5.01
N LYS A 432 -27.53 -31.07 4.32
CA LYS A 432 -26.92 -30.35 3.17
C LYS A 432 -26.86 -28.83 3.35
N GLY A 433 -26.48 -28.33 4.51
CA GLY A 433 -26.41 -26.89 4.77
C GLY A 433 -27.74 -26.22 5.15
N ALA A 434 -28.81 -26.97 5.33
CA ALA A 434 -30.11 -26.44 5.76
C ALA A 434 -30.09 -25.98 7.25
N CYS A 435 -29.01 -26.25 7.98
CA CYS A 435 -28.86 -25.88 9.38
C CYS A 435 -27.37 -25.72 9.73
N THR A 436 -27.09 -24.92 10.78
CA THR A 436 -25.71 -24.76 11.27
C THR A 436 -25.20 -26.00 11.97
N PRO A 437 -23.91 -26.35 11.88
CA PRO A 437 -23.32 -27.47 12.61
C PRO A 437 -23.54 -27.39 14.14
N LYS A 438 -23.64 -26.16 14.67
CA LYS A 438 -23.88 -25.91 16.07
C LYS A 438 -25.26 -26.40 16.53
N ILE A 439 -26.31 -26.07 15.77
CA ILE A 439 -27.67 -26.49 16.02
C ILE A 439 -27.81 -28.01 15.87
N ILE A 440 -27.17 -28.58 14.83
CA ILE A 440 -27.17 -30.05 14.67
C ILE A 440 -26.52 -30.73 15.86
N LYS A 441 -25.43 -30.18 16.38
CA LYS A 441 -24.73 -30.70 17.54
C LYS A 441 -25.60 -30.63 18.81
N GLU A 442 -26.16 -29.45 19.09
CA GLU A 442 -27.01 -29.22 20.27
C GLU A 442 -28.25 -30.14 20.28
N GLU A 443 -28.95 -30.26 19.13
CA GLU A 443 -30.13 -31.15 19.04
C GLU A 443 -29.76 -32.64 19.04
N LEU A 444 -28.61 -33.02 18.43
CA LEU A 444 -28.13 -34.38 18.49
C LEU A 444 -27.71 -34.78 19.90
N GLU A 445 -26.99 -33.93 20.64
CA GLU A 445 -26.63 -34.15 22.05
C GLU A 445 -27.88 -34.25 22.92
N LYS A 446 -28.86 -33.36 22.74
CA LYS A 446 -30.12 -33.37 23.45
C LYS A 446 -30.89 -34.67 23.23
N LYS A 447 -31.08 -35.12 22.00
CA LYS A 447 -31.78 -36.35 21.65
C LYS A 447 -31.06 -37.62 22.14
N LEU A 448 -29.73 -37.61 22.15
CA LEU A 448 -28.95 -38.70 22.68
C LEU A 448 -29.05 -38.78 24.21
N SER A 449 -29.20 -37.66 24.93
CA SER A 449 -29.36 -37.57 26.38
C SER A 449 -30.79 -37.79 26.87
N GLU A 450 -31.82 -37.33 26.13
CA GLU A 450 -33.24 -37.53 26.49
C GLU A 450 -33.64 -39.01 26.50
N SER A 451 -33.00 -39.83 25.68
CA SER A 451 -33.24 -41.28 25.64
C SER A 451 -32.55 -42.06 26.76
N THR A 452 -31.66 -41.40 27.55
CA THR A 452 -31.01 -41.97 28.77
C THR A 452 -31.86 -41.74 30.02
N ALA A 453 -32.77 -40.77 30.01
CA ALA A 453 -33.62 -40.46 31.19
C ALA A 453 -34.83 -41.42 31.39
N ALA A 454 -34.99 -42.40 30.47
CA ALA A 454 -36.07 -43.41 30.60
C ALA A 454 -35.62 -44.76 31.18
N SER A 455 -34.34 -44.91 31.57
CA SER A 455 -33.89 -46.09 32.33
C SER A 455 -32.83 -45.65 33.33
N ASP A 456 -33.16 -45.75 34.57
CA ASP A 456 -32.36 -45.77 35.77
C ASP A 456 -32.57 -44.62 36.75
N ILE A 457 -33.49 -44.86 37.63
CA ILE A 457 -33.43 -44.44 39.05
C ILE A 457 -32.60 -45.50 39.75
N SER A 458 -31.39 -45.20 40.20
CA SER A 458 -30.81 -45.63 41.49
C SER A 458 -29.34 -45.21 41.59
N GLU A 459 -29.10 -44.40 42.60
CA GLU A 459 -28.02 -44.41 43.60
C GLU A 459 -26.56 -44.13 43.23
N ASP A 460 -26.14 -43.08 43.77
CA ASP A 460 -25.04 -42.84 44.75
C ASP A 460 -23.63 -42.43 44.28
N SER A 461 -23.40 -41.22 44.74
CA SER A 461 -22.19 -40.68 45.39
C SER A 461 -20.79 -41.22 45.02
N LYS A 462 -19.91 -40.27 44.65
CA LYS A 462 -18.71 -39.78 45.35
C LYS A 462 -17.73 -39.07 44.44
N SER A 463 -17.43 -37.87 44.84
CA SER A 463 -16.17 -37.11 44.91
C SER A 463 -14.89 -37.74 44.35
N GLU A 464 -14.12 -36.95 43.65
CA GLU A 464 -12.78 -36.49 43.98
C GLU A 464 -12.09 -35.79 42.76
N GLU A 465 -11.68 -34.69 43.01
CA GLU A 465 -10.55 -33.77 42.79
C GLU A 465 -9.32 -34.27 42.00
N ILE A 466 -8.65 -33.21 41.44
CA ILE A 466 -7.17 -33.10 41.18
C ILE A 466 -6.73 -33.58 39.79
N VAL A 467 -5.92 -32.88 39.01
CA VAL A 467 -4.77 -31.98 39.14
C VAL A 467 -4.41 -31.41 37.77
N SER A 468 -3.92 -30.20 37.77
CA SER A 468 -3.24 -29.51 36.65
C SER A 468 -1.94 -30.20 36.24
N ALA A 469 -1.61 -30.16 34.94
CA ALA A 469 -0.25 -30.36 34.50
C ALA A 469 0.06 -29.38 33.36
N GLU A 470 0.87 -28.42 33.70
CA GLU A 470 1.65 -27.59 32.75
C GLU A 470 2.63 -28.47 31.99
N THR A 471 2.72 -28.28 30.70
CA THR A 471 3.86 -28.81 29.94
C THR A 471 4.56 -27.64 29.24
N GLN A 472 5.68 -27.22 29.84
CA GLN A 472 6.70 -26.38 29.21
C GLN A 472 7.34 -27.19 28.09
N LEU A 473 7.45 -26.58 26.91
CA LEU A 473 8.31 -27.08 25.86
C LEU A 473 9.46 -26.10 25.65
N ASN A 474 10.66 -26.61 25.97
CA ASN A 474 11.97 -26.02 25.78
C ASN A 474 12.25 -25.68 24.32
N MET A 475 12.65 -24.43 24.06
CA MET A 475 13.37 -24.04 22.86
C MET A 475 14.85 -24.32 23.04
N THR A 476 15.41 -25.20 22.25
CA THR A 476 16.85 -25.32 22.04
C THR A 476 17.27 -24.57 20.78
N ALA A 477 18.26 -23.72 20.99
CA ALA A 477 18.94 -22.92 19.97
C ALA A 477 19.63 -23.75 18.90
N TYR A 478 19.64 -23.24 17.69
CA TYR A 478 20.67 -23.56 16.69
C TYR A 478 21.40 -22.25 16.32
N ASN A 479 22.59 -22.11 16.87
CA ASN A 479 23.64 -21.20 16.41
C ASN A 479 24.46 -21.93 15.36
N ASP A 480 24.73 -21.26 14.30
CA ASP A 480 25.99 -21.16 13.56
C ASP A 480 25.73 -21.11 12.05
N VAL A 481 25.97 -19.98 11.46
CA VAL A 481 26.87 -19.82 10.30
C VAL A 481 27.30 -18.36 10.20
N ASN A 482 28.34 -18.00 10.92
CA ASN A 482 29.17 -16.84 10.62
C ASN A 482 30.26 -17.27 9.66
N LYS A 483 30.30 -16.68 8.46
CA LYS A 483 31.52 -16.37 7.72
C LYS A 483 31.21 -15.90 6.31
N TYR A 484 31.08 -14.58 6.14
CA TYR A 484 31.69 -13.85 5.02
C TYR A 484 31.44 -12.35 5.27
N LYS A 485 32.47 -11.61 5.66
CA LYS A 485 32.49 -10.15 5.58
C LYS A 485 33.04 -9.76 4.22
N PRO A 486 32.24 -9.21 3.30
CA PRO A 486 32.77 -8.38 2.23
C PRO A 486 33.08 -7.00 2.83
N GLY A 487 34.24 -6.45 2.49
CA GLY A 487 34.60 -5.08 2.86
C GLY A 487 33.53 -4.11 2.37
N THR A 488 32.88 -3.44 3.32
CA THR A 488 31.78 -2.53 3.07
C THR A 488 32.27 -1.21 2.48
N LYS A 489 32.20 -1.08 1.16
CA LYS A 489 32.16 0.25 0.53
C LYS A 489 30.82 0.88 0.92
N LYS A 490 30.81 2.05 1.55
CA LYS A 490 29.58 2.80 1.82
C LYS A 490 29.05 3.38 0.51
N ASN A 491 27.87 2.94 0.11
CA ASN A 491 27.15 3.52 -1.02
C ASN A 491 26.20 4.61 -0.48
N ILE A 492 26.17 5.76 -1.11
CA ILE A 492 25.34 6.87 -0.69
C ILE A 492 24.53 7.38 -1.88
N MET A 493 23.23 7.54 -1.64
CA MET A 493 22.27 7.90 -2.66
C MET A 493 21.41 9.10 -2.23
N GLN A 494 21.02 9.91 -3.20
CA GLN A 494 20.04 10.99 -3.10
C GLN A 494 18.93 10.71 -4.11
N ILE A 495 17.69 10.74 -3.67
CA ILE A 495 16.49 10.53 -4.49
C ILE A 495 15.72 11.83 -4.58
#